data_c43d1f99acbdb518932c89b379f5273d
#
_entry.id   c43d1f99acbdb518932c89b379f5273d
#
_cell.length_a   1.000
_cell.length_b   1.000
_cell.length_c   1.000
_cell.angle_alpha   90.00
_cell.angle_beta   90.00
_cell.angle_gamma   90.00
#
_symmetry.space_group_name_H-M   'P 1'
#
loop_
_entity.id
_entity.type
_entity.pdbx_description
1 polymer ?
#
loop_
_entity_poly.entity_id
_entity_poly.type
_entity_poly.pdbx_seq_one_letter_code
_entity_poly.pdbx_strand_id
1 'polypeptide(L)'
;GLAFHKDALYTVQRTELTRIRDLDHDGIADEYWTIAKGWGVTGNYHEYAYGPQFDLEGHAWITLNIGIGRGSVPDDNAWRGWSIKISPDGSWSPVSAGFRSPSGIGMNTAGDIFATDQQGNWFPTCPLIHIQPGSFHGHADALEHSRRPESSLQWNKDIPSGMSVVEAAKHLQAYQLPAIWFPYRKMGMSATDVLWNTTKGKFGPFDDQAIVGEFTMSMLLRVYLEEIDGIYQGACFRFFEGLQCGVLRLAWDNEGDLIVGESNRGWNSLGNRSYGMEKLTWTGEMPFEMQRINALHDGFRISFTQPLSKSTSITPNHVKIQSYTYQYHASYGSDEILKSNLEITDIVLAHDRKSLDVRVKGLR
;
A
#
# COMPACT_ATOMS: atom_id res chain seq x y z
N GLY A 1 12.56 8.85 -3.30
CA GLY A 1 11.84 9.55 -2.23
C GLY A 1 12.76 10.27 -1.27
N LEU A 2 12.16 11.00 -0.35
CA LEU A 2 12.86 11.80 0.66
C LEU A 2 12.30 11.45 2.04
N ALA A 3 13.16 11.37 3.05
CA ALA A 3 12.73 11.22 4.44
C ALA A 3 13.73 11.93 5.38
N PHE A 4 13.21 12.62 6.38
CA PHE A 4 14.01 13.06 7.50
C PHE A 4 14.12 11.93 8.53
N HIS A 5 15.35 11.67 8.99
CA HIS A 5 15.59 10.76 10.09
C HIS A 5 16.68 11.35 10.97
N LYS A 6 16.36 11.54 12.28
CA LYS A 6 17.24 12.25 13.24
C LYS A 6 17.58 13.65 12.73
N ASP A 7 18.84 13.89 12.43
CA ASP A 7 19.41 15.20 12.06
C ASP A 7 19.74 15.33 10.56
N ALA A 8 19.27 14.43 9.72
CA ALA A 8 19.64 14.38 8.32
C ALA A 8 18.44 14.11 7.38
N LEU A 9 18.57 14.61 6.17
CA LEU A 9 17.70 14.26 5.06
C LEU A 9 18.27 13.03 4.34
N TYR A 10 17.43 12.06 4.03
CA TYR A 10 17.83 10.89 3.25
C TYR A 10 17.05 10.87 1.94
N THR A 11 17.74 10.49 0.87
CA THR A 11 17.10 10.28 -0.43
C THR A 11 17.48 8.92 -0.99
N VAL A 12 16.50 8.17 -1.47
CA VAL A 12 16.75 6.98 -2.27
C VAL A 12 16.75 7.34 -3.74
N GLN A 13 17.83 6.97 -4.40
CA GLN A 13 18.03 7.06 -5.84
C GLN A 13 17.94 5.66 -6.47
N ARG A 14 18.00 5.58 -7.79
CA ARG A 14 17.94 4.28 -8.49
C ARG A 14 19.04 3.31 -8.05
N THR A 15 20.20 3.82 -7.65
CA THR A 15 21.43 3.05 -7.40
C THR A 15 21.90 3.06 -5.97
N GLU A 16 21.39 3.99 -5.14
CA GLU A 16 21.91 4.18 -3.78
C GLU A 16 20.93 4.87 -2.84
N LEU A 17 21.19 4.74 -1.55
CA LEU A 17 20.64 5.57 -0.47
C LEU A 17 21.70 6.60 -0.07
N THR A 18 21.36 7.88 -0.19
CA THR A 18 22.24 8.99 0.15
C THR A 18 21.70 9.73 1.38
N ARG A 19 22.58 10.02 2.33
CA ARG A 19 22.33 10.97 3.43
C ARG A 19 22.81 12.36 3.02
N ILE A 20 22.02 13.37 3.33
CA ILE A 20 22.31 14.78 3.04
C ILE A 20 22.28 15.53 4.37
N ARG A 21 23.31 16.34 4.64
CA ARG A 21 23.41 17.15 5.85
C ARG A 21 23.75 18.59 5.51
N ASP A 22 23.16 19.47 6.27
CA ASP A 22 23.46 20.88 6.38
C ASP A 22 24.14 21.03 7.76
N LEU A 23 25.45 21.26 7.77
CA LEU A 23 26.27 21.21 8.98
C LEU A 23 26.32 22.55 9.72
N ASP A 24 26.19 23.66 9.00
CA ASP A 24 26.22 25.02 9.56
C ASP A 24 24.83 25.66 9.68
N HIS A 25 23.78 24.93 9.26
CA HIS A 25 22.37 25.33 9.35
C HIS A 25 22.00 26.57 8.54
N ASP A 26 22.67 26.80 7.39
CA ASP A 26 22.35 27.89 6.48
C ASP A 26 21.25 27.57 5.46
N GLY A 27 20.74 26.33 5.47
CA GLY A 27 19.69 25.82 4.54
C GLY A 27 20.26 25.26 3.24
N ILE A 28 21.57 25.16 3.11
CA ILE A 28 22.26 24.57 1.96
C ILE A 28 22.97 23.30 2.40
N ALA A 29 22.89 22.26 1.60
CA ALA A 29 23.53 20.99 1.93
C ALA A 29 25.03 21.03 1.75
N ASP A 30 25.80 20.72 2.82
CA ASP A 30 27.24 20.62 2.84
C ASP A 30 27.77 19.24 2.52
N GLU A 31 27.04 18.20 2.94
CA GLU A 31 27.48 16.81 2.87
C GLU A 31 26.47 15.94 2.11
N TYR A 32 26.98 15.19 1.16
CA TYR A 32 26.26 14.12 0.47
C TYR A 32 27.05 12.83 0.69
N TRP A 33 26.47 11.88 1.46
CA TRP A 33 27.14 10.65 1.83
C TRP A 33 26.34 9.43 1.39
N THR A 34 26.92 8.58 0.52
CA THR A 34 26.32 7.30 0.15
C THR A 34 26.33 6.36 1.35
N ILE A 35 25.14 6.01 1.85
CA ILE A 35 24.97 5.08 2.97
C ILE A 35 25.02 3.63 2.47
N ALA A 36 24.29 3.32 1.41
CA ALA A 36 24.21 1.99 0.84
C ALA A 36 24.04 2.05 -0.67
N LYS A 37 24.59 1.06 -1.37
CA LYS A 37 24.50 0.87 -2.82
C LYS A 37 24.67 -0.60 -3.16
N GLY A 38 24.50 -0.99 -4.43
CA GLY A 38 24.83 -2.34 -4.90
C GLY A 38 23.65 -3.13 -5.45
N TRP A 39 22.45 -2.55 -5.48
CA TRP A 39 21.36 -3.06 -6.31
C TRP A 39 21.51 -2.56 -7.74
N GLY A 40 21.26 -3.46 -8.70
CA GLY A 40 21.53 -3.19 -10.11
C GLY A 40 20.54 -2.27 -10.79
N VAL A 41 21.00 -1.66 -11.90
CA VAL A 41 20.16 -0.94 -12.87
C VAL A 41 20.60 -1.27 -14.28
N THR A 42 19.65 -1.33 -15.23
CA THR A 42 19.96 -1.58 -16.65
C THR A 42 19.76 -0.37 -17.54
N GLY A 43 19.29 0.76 -16.94
CA GLY A 43 18.88 1.94 -17.69
C GLY A 43 17.43 1.85 -18.20
N ASN A 44 16.67 0.84 -17.83
CA ASN A 44 15.23 0.82 -18.09
C ASN A 44 14.54 1.97 -17.34
N TYR A 45 13.64 2.67 -18.02
CA TYR A 45 12.96 3.84 -17.44
C TYR A 45 12.20 3.51 -16.15
N HIS A 46 11.63 2.31 -16.03
CA HIS A 46 10.78 1.91 -14.91
C HIS A 46 11.54 1.36 -13.69
N GLU A 47 12.86 1.27 -13.73
CA GLU A 47 13.67 0.79 -12.59
C GLU A 47 13.83 1.86 -11.50
N TYR A 48 12.72 2.31 -10.94
CA TYR A 48 12.72 3.24 -9.82
C TYR A 48 13.11 2.55 -8.50
N ALA A 49 13.42 3.37 -7.50
CA ALA A 49 13.54 2.99 -6.10
C ALA A 49 12.69 3.93 -5.25
N TYR A 50 11.89 3.39 -4.34
CA TYR A 50 11.00 4.15 -3.48
C TYR A 50 11.31 3.92 -1.99
N GLY A 51 11.00 4.92 -1.18
CA GLY A 51 11.40 5.07 0.20
C GLY A 51 12.36 6.27 0.35
N PRO A 52 13.21 6.34 1.38
CA PRO A 52 13.26 5.37 2.47
C PRO A 52 12.11 5.56 3.47
N GLN A 53 11.62 4.47 4.04
CA GLN A 53 10.85 4.46 5.27
C GLN A 53 11.76 3.98 6.40
N PHE A 54 11.90 4.74 7.46
CA PHE A 54 12.66 4.30 8.63
C PHE A 54 11.77 3.54 9.60
N ASP A 55 12.25 2.38 10.08
CA ASP A 55 11.59 1.63 11.13
C ASP A 55 11.95 2.15 12.54
N LEU A 56 11.33 1.57 13.56
CA LEU A 56 11.54 1.98 14.97
C LEU A 56 12.98 1.73 15.47
N GLU A 57 13.73 0.85 14.81
CA GLU A 57 15.14 0.53 15.12
C GLU A 57 16.11 1.42 14.33
N GLY A 58 15.61 2.20 13.37
CA GLY A 58 16.40 3.11 12.53
C GLY A 58 16.95 2.47 11.25
N HIS A 59 16.44 1.30 10.84
CA HIS A 59 16.75 0.77 9.51
C HIS A 59 15.94 1.49 8.45
N ALA A 60 16.54 1.71 7.29
CA ALA A 60 15.84 2.26 6.13
C ALA A 60 15.28 1.13 5.25
N TRP A 61 14.01 1.22 4.91
CA TRP A 61 13.33 0.28 4.03
C TRP A 61 13.07 0.95 2.69
N ILE A 62 13.38 0.23 1.61
CA ILE A 62 13.16 0.68 0.24
C ILE A 62 12.50 -0.43 -0.60
N THR A 63 11.86 -0.05 -1.68
CA THR A 63 11.34 -0.99 -2.70
C THR A 63 11.93 -0.65 -4.06
N LEU A 64 12.19 -1.69 -4.85
CA LEU A 64 12.82 -1.58 -6.17
C LEU A 64 11.86 -2.07 -7.25
N ASN A 65 11.55 -1.20 -8.23
CA ASN A 65 10.73 -1.58 -9.38
C ASN A 65 11.50 -2.50 -10.32
N ILE A 66 10.76 -3.39 -10.99
CA ILE A 66 11.31 -4.16 -12.12
C ILE A 66 11.50 -3.29 -13.36
N GLY A 67 12.26 -3.79 -14.32
CA GLY A 67 12.35 -3.22 -15.67
C GLY A 67 11.17 -3.68 -16.52
N ILE A 68 10.19 -2.82 -16.74
CA ILE A 68 8.97 -3.15 -17.51
C ILE A 68 9.26 -3.16 -19.00
N GLY A 69 8.69 -4.13 -19.73
CA GLY A 69 8.80 -4.25 -21.19
C GLY A 69 10.09 -4.87 -21.68
N ARG A 70 10.86 -5.53 -20.81
CA ARG A 70 12.00 -6.35 -21.17
C ARG A 70 11.67 -7.83 -21.04
N GLY A 71 12.32 -8.66 -21.88
CA GLY A 71 12.50 -10.08 -21.62
C GLY A 71 13.38 -10.30 -20.37
N SER A 72 13.99 -11.47 -20.21
CA SER A 72 14.82 -11.81 -19.04
C SER A 72 15.64 -10.64 -18.50
N VAL A 73 15.61 -10.47 -17.19
CA VAL A 73 16.37 -9.44 -16.47
C VAL A 73 17.86 -9.81 -16.55
N PRO A 74 18.78 -8.92 -16.99
CA PRO A 74 20.21 -9.20 -16.95
C PRO A 74 20.69 -9.47 -15.51
N ASP A 75 21.73 -10.30 -15.36
CA ASP A 75 22.31 -10.66 -14.05
C ASP A 75 22.81 -9.48 -13.22
N ASP A 76 23.17 -8.38 -13.87
CA ASP A 76 23.59 -7.12 -13.21
C ASP A 76 22.42 -6.31 -12.62
N ASN A 77 21.18 -6.67 -12.96
CA ASN A 77 19.97 -6.05 -12.43
C ASN A 77 19.47 -6.74 -11.17
N ALA A 78 20.37 -7.02 -10.24
CA ALA A 78 20.09 -7.71 -9.00
C ALA A 78 19.05 -6.97 -8.16
N TRP A 79 18.16 -7.74 -7.53
CA TRP A 79 17.17 -7.30 -6.55
C TRP A 79 16.06 -6.40 -7.09
N ARG A 80 15.91 -6.22 -8.40
CA ARG A 80 14.74 -5.55 -8.95
C ARG A 80 13.48 -6.38 -8.69
N GLY A 81 12.40 -5.70 -8.26
CA GLY A 81 11.19 -6.35 -7.77
C GLY A 81 11.28 -6.86 -6.32
N TRP A 82 12.26 -6.36 -5.55
CA TRP A 82 12.46 -6.71 -4.14
C TRP A 82 12.29 -5.51 -3.22
N SER A 83 11.97 -5.79 -1.96
CA SER A 83 12.18 -4.86 -0.86
C SER A 83 13.55 -5.09 -0.23
N ILE A 84 14.19 -4.00 0.22
CA ILE A 84 15.52 -4.00 0.81
C ILE A 84 15.45 -3.35 2.19
N LYS A 85 16.06 -3.98 3.19
CA LYS A 85 16.29 -3.39 4.52
C LYS A 85 17.75 -2.99 4.65
N ILE A 86 18.01 -1.73 5.01
CA ILE A 86 19.34 -1.12 5.12
C ILE A 86 19.59 -0.76 6.58
N SER A 87 20.63 -1.32 7.15
CA SER A 87 21.05 -1.04 8.53
C SER A 87 21.72 0.34 8.66
N PRO A 88 21.78 0.92 9.87
CA PRO A 88 22.42 2.22 10.09
C PRO A 88 23.91 2.27 9.71
N ASP A 89 24.59 1.12 9.69
CA ASP A 89 26.00 0.98 9.25
C ASP A 89 26.15 0.89 7.72
N GLY A 90 25.05 0.91 6.97
CA GLY A 90 25.02 0.82 5.51
C GLY A 90 25.00 -0.60 4.95
N SER A 91 25.11 -1.64 5.78
CA SER A 91 24.86 -3.01 5.36
C SER A 91 23.39 -3.19 4.98
N TRP A 92 23.10 -4.03 3.98
CA TRP A 92 21.73 -4.24 3.55
C TRP A 92 21.45 -5.69 3.16
N SER A 93 20.17 -6.04 3.21
CA SER A 93 19.70 -7.36 2.80
C SER A 93 18.37 -7.27 2.03
N PRO A 94 18.15 -8.16 1.05
CA PRO A 94 16.85 -8.34 0.41
C PRO A 94 15.88 -9.02 1.38
N VAL A 95 14.63 -8.54 1.43
CA VAL A 95 13.65 -8.99 2.43
C VAL A 95 12.55 -9.82 1.82
N SER A 96 11.90 -9.33 0.78
CA SER A 96 10.79 -10.02 0.11
C SER A 96 10.78 -9.70 -1.38
N ALA A 97 10.24 -10.62 -2.17
CA ALA A 97 10.23 -10.57 -3.63
C ALA A 97 8.83 -10.38 -4.20
N GLY A 98 8.75 -10.07 -5.49
CA GLY A 98 7.50 -10.12 -6.23
C GLY A 98 6.81 -8.78 -6.35
N PHE A 99 7.52 -7.67 -6.19
CA PHE A 99 7.05 -6.34 -6.55
C PHE A 99 7.16 -6.11 -8.05
N ARG A 100 6.22 -5.35 -8.60
CA ARG A 100 6.22 -4.92 -10.00
C ARG A 100 6.70 -3.48 -10.14
N SER A 101 5.91 -2.57 -9.66
CA SER A 101 6.15 -1.12 -9.73
C SER A 101 5.63 -0.47 -8.44
N PRO A 102 6.19 -0.83 -7.28
CA PRO A 102 5.80 -0.22 -6.02
C PRO A 102 5.99 1.29 -6.10
N SER A 103 5.12 2.05 -5.47
CA SER A 103 5.16 3.52 -5.53
C SER A 103 5.16 4.19 -4.16
N GLY A 104 4.58 3.58 -3.16
CA GLY A 104 4.58 4.04 -1.78
C GLY A 104 5.14 3.00 -0.83
N ILE A 105 5.74 3.47 0.26
CA ILE A 105 6.18 2.65 1.38
C ILE A 105 5.91 3.42 2.67
N GLY A 106 5.32 2.77 3.66
CA GLY A 106 4.97 3.37 4.94
C GLY A 106 5.00 2.36 6.07
N MET A 107 4.90 2.86 7.29
CA MET A 107 4.94 2.05 8.51
C MET A 107 3.66 2.31 9.32
N ASN A 108 3.04 1.23 9.83
CA ASN A 108 1.93 1.35 10.76
C ASN A 108 2.41 1.72 12.18
N THR A 109 1.48 1.93 13.09
CA THR A 109 1.80 2.29 14.48
C THR A 109 2.41 1.14 15.28
N ALA A 110 2.27 -0.10 14.81
CA ALA A 110 2.91 -1.27 15.40
C ALA A 110 4.38 -1.45 14.94
N GLY A 111 4.80 -0.74 13.90
CA GLY A 111 6.16 -0.82 13.34
C GLY A 111 6.27 -1.71 12.10
N ASP A 112 5.16 -2.25 11.59
CA ASP A 112 5.15 -3.07 10.38
C ASP A 112 5.21 -2.22 9.12
N ILE A 113 5.93 -2.71 8.12
CA ILE A 113 6.20 -2.01 6.88
C ILE A 113 5.23 -2.48 5.79
N PHE A 114 4.65 -1.52 5.10
CA PHE A 114 3.74 -1.75 3.99
C PHE A 114 4.19 -1.03 2.73
N ALA A 115 3.80 -1.58 1.58
CA ALA A 115 3.99 -0.92 0.30
C ALA A 115 2.74 -1.00 -0.56
N THR A 116 2.52 0.03 -1.37
CA THR A 116 1.56 -0.02 -2.48
C THR A 116 2.26 -0.48 -3.75
N ASP A 117 1.55 -1.18 -4.63
CA ASP A 117 2.05 -1.53 -5.95
C ASP A 117 1.00 -1.26 -7.03
N GLN A 118 1.41 -1.33 -8.28
CA GLN A 118 0.60 -0.98 -9.44
C GLN A 118 -0.04 -2.21 -10.08
N GLN A 119 -1.28 -2.05 -10.55
CA GLN A 119 -1.88 -3.02 -11.46
C GLN A 119 -0.94 -3.29 -12.65
N GLY A 120 -0.89 -4.53 -13.10
CA GLY A 120 -0.10 -4.90 -14.28
C GLY A 120 0.05 -6.41 -14.43
N ASN A 121 1.14 -6.82 -15.05
CA ASN A 121 1.48 -8.23 -15.15
C ASN A 121 1.55 -8.85 -13.75
N TRP A 122 0.87 -9.98 -13.54
CA TRP A 122 0.75 -10.68 -12.27
C TRP A 122 -0.03 -9.95 -11.15
N PHE A 123 -0.27 -8.65 -11.30
CA PHE A 123 -1.06 -7.86 -10.37
C PHE A 123 -2.44 -7.54 -10.95
N PRO A 124 -3.51 -8.16 -10.45
CA PRO A 124 -4.87 -7.99 -10.98
C PRO A 124 -5.38 -6.55 -10.82
N THR A 125 -5.04 -5.92 -9.71
CA THR A 125 -5.31 -4.51 -9.37
C THR A 125 -4.23 -4.01 -8.42
N CYS A 126 -4.25 -2.73 -8.06
CA CYS A 126 -3.30 -2.17 -7.10
C CYS A 126 -3.50 -2.78 -5.72
N PRO A 127 -2.44 -3.26 -5.05
CA PRO A 127 -2.51 -3.78 -3.69
C PRO A 127 -1.95 -2.82 -2.64
N LEU A 128 -2.30 -3.05 -1.37
CA LEU A 128 -1.51 -2.70 -0.20
C LEU A 128 -0.91 -3.97 0.39
N ILE A 129 0.41 -4.04 0.41
CA ILE A 129 1.20 -5.23 0.72
C ILE A 129 1.87 -5.05 2.08
N HIS A 130 1.73 -6.02 2.99
CA HIS A 130 2.54 -6.13 4.19
C HIS A 130 3.88 -6.78 3.82
N ILE A 131 4.99 -6.09 4.06
CA ILE A 131 6.34 -6.58 3.74
C ILE A 131 6.82 -7.50 4.86
N GLN A 132 6.93 -8.79 4.57
CA GLN A 132 7.43 -9.80 5.52
C GLN A 132 8.65 -10.52 4.97
N PRO A 133 9.67 -10.84 5.80
CA PRO A 133 10.84 -11.58 5.35
C PRO A 133 10.49 -12.92 4.73
N GLY A 134 11.12 -13.21 3.57
CA GLY A 134 10.93 -14.46 2.85
C GLY A 134 9.60 -14.60 2.10
N SER A 135 8.79 -13.54 2.03
CA SER A 135 7.53 -13.53 1.29
C SER A 135 7.72 -13.25 -0.20
N PHE A 136 6.76 -13.77 -0.98
CA PHE A 136 6.57 -13.48 -2.39
C PHE A 136 5.23 -12.75 -2.58
N HIS A 137 5.22 -11.66 -3.33
CA HIS A 137 4.04 -10.79 -3.47
C HIS A 137 3.35 -10.86 -4.84
N GLY A 138 3.83 -11.72 -5.75
CA GLY A 138 3.10 -12.07 -6.95
C GLY A 138 3.84 -11.91 -8.28
N HIS A 139 4.73 -10.94 -8.46
CA HIS A 139 5.40 -10.72 -9.73
C HIS A 139 6.52 -11.73 -9.98
N ALA A 140 6.33 -12.60 -10.98
CA ALA A 140 7.21 -13.74 -11.25
C ALA A 140 8.66 -13.36 -11.60
N ASP A 141 8.86 -12.26 -12.35
CA ASP A 141 10.20 -11.87 -12.83
C ASP A 141 11.16 -11.54 -11.68
N ALA A 142 10.64 -11.10 -10.52
CA ALA A 142 11.44 -10.84 -9.33
C ALA A 142 12.10 -12.09 -8.73
N LEU A 143 11.60 -13.28 -9.05
CA LEU A 143 12.09 -14.56 -8.52
C LEU A 143 13.42 -15.00 -9.13
N GLU A 144 13.89 -14.39 -10.20
CA GLU A 144 15.20 -14.69 -10.78
C GLU A 144 16.32 -14.57 -9.75
N HIS A 145 16.22 -13.56 -8.88
CA HIS A 145 17.21 -13.29 -7.83
C HIS A 145 17.07 -14.17 -6.58
N SER A 146 15.98 -14.92 -6.46
CA SER A 146 15.75 -15.83 -5.33
C SER A 146 16.75 -16.99 -5.22
N ARG A 147 17.53 -17.24 -6.28
CA ARG A 147 18.59 -18.27 -6.32
C ARG A 147 19.94 -17.77 -5.76
N ARG A 148 20.05 -16.48 -5.46
CA ARG A 148 21.27 -15.90 -4.89
C ARG A 148 21.43 -16.29 -3.41
N PRO A 149 22.66 -16.51 -2.92
CA PRO A 149 22.90 -16.93 -1.53
C PRO A 149 22.33 -15.96 -0.49
N GLU A 150 22.32 -14.65 -0.80
CA GLU A 150 21.85 -13.58 0.07
C GLU A 150 20.33 -13.48 0.15
N SER A 151 19.62 -14.23 -0.71
CA SER A 151 18.17 -14.15 -0.80
C SER A 151 17.49 -14.67 0.48
N SER A 152 16.59 -13.89 1.03
CA SER A 152 15.69 -14.30 2.10
C SER A 152 14.63 -15.31 1.64
N LEU A 153 14.37 -15.40 0.33
CA LEU A 153 13.42 -16.30 -0.29
C LEU A 153 14.14 -17.22 -1.28
N GLN A 154 14.11 -18.54 -1.03
CA GLN A 154 14.60 -19.55 -1.97
C GLN A 154 13.46 -20.09 -2.81
N TRP A 155 13.59 -19.99 -4.15
CA TRP A 155 12.53 -20.35 -5.07
C TRP A 155 13.02 -21.28 -6.18
N ASN A 156 12.34 -22.42 -6.34
CA ASN A 156 12.68 -23.43 -7.34
C ASN A 156 11.43 -24.06 -8.00
N LYS A 157 10.29 -23.40 -7.91
CA LYS A 157 9.01 -23.90 -8.43
C LYS A 157 8.56 -23.09 -9.62
N ASP A 158 7.79 -23.73 -10.50
CA ASP A 158 7.09 -23.03 -11.58
C ASP A 158 5.96 -22.16 -10.99
N ILE A 159 5.76 -21.02 -11.62
CA ILE A 159 4.66 -20.10 -11.26
C ILE A 159 3.40 -20.52 -12.02
N PRO A 160 2.33 -20.89 -11.32
CA PRO A 160 1.07 -21.20 -11.98
C PRO A 160 0.46 -19.94 -12.59
N SER A 161 -0.26 -20.12 -13.69
CA SER A 161 -0.95 -19.02 -14.37
C SER A 161 -2.37 -19.45 -14.74
N GLY A 162 -3.34 -18.52 -14.62
CA GLY A 162 -4.72 -18.75 -15.04
C GLY A 162 -5.67 -19.22 -13.94
N MET A 163 -5.18 -19.47 -12.73
CA MET A 163 -6.04 -19.76 -11.56
C MET A 163 -6.42 -18.49 -10.80
N SER A 164 -7.27 -18.60 -9.79
CA SER A 164 -7.55 -17.47 -8.90
C SER A 164 -6.33 -17.14 -8.01
N VAL A 165 -6.21 -15.88 -7.58
CA VAL A 165 -5.13 -15.47 -6.66
C VAL A 165 -5.17 -16.28 -5.35
N VAL A 166 -6.36 -16.66 -4.88
CA VAL A 166 -6.52 -17.48 -3.66
C VAL A 166 -6.01 -18.90 -3.88
N GLU A 167 -6.28 -19.50 -5.04
CA GLU A 167 -5.73 -20.83 -5.39
C GLU A 167 -4.21 -20.76 -5.58
N ALA A 168 -3.71 -19.73 -6.25
CA ALA A 168 -2.28 -19.52 -6.41
C ALA A 168 -1.56 -19.44 -5.05
N ALA A 169 -2.11 -18.69 -4.09
CA ALA A 169 -1.54 -18.60 -2.75
C ALA A 169 -1.53 -19.95 -2.00
N LYS A 170 -2.51 -20.82 -2.22
CA LYS A 170 -2.52 -22.19 -1.65
C LYS A 170 -1.43 -23.08 -2.26
N HIS A 171 -1.11 -22.89 -3.53
CA HIS A 171 -0.06 -23.66 -4.22
C HIS A 171 1.35 -23.14 -3.94
N LEU A 172 1.50 -21.84 -3.71
CA LEU A 172 2.76 -21.15 -3.55
C LEU A 172 2.91 -20.68 -2.08
N GLN A 173 3.51 -21.52 -1.26
CA GLN A 173 3.61 -21.31 0.19
C GLN A 173 4.14 -19.93 0.61
N ALA A 174 5.07 -19.35 -0.16
CA ALA A 174 5.62 -18.02 0.12
C ALA A 174 4.76 -16.88 -0.46
N TYR A 175 3.73 -17.18 -1.27
CA TYR A 175 2.87 -16.16 -1.85
C TYR A 175 1.92 -15.63 -0.80
N GLN A 176 2.24 -14.44 -0.33
CA GLN A 176 1.42 -13.70 0.60
C GLN A 176 0.46 -12.78 -0.15
N LEU A 177 -0.83 -13.01 0.02
CA LEU A 177 -1.85 -12.08 -0.51
C LEU A 177 -1.72 -10.72 0.18
N PRO A 178 -2.01 -9.62 -0.52
CA PRO A 178 -1.96 -8.29 0.08
C PRO A 178 -3.04 -8.11 1.14
N ALA A 179 -2.81 -7.19 2.07
CA ALA A 179 -3.79 -6.80 3.07
C ALA A 179 -5.05 -6.20 2.44
N ILE A 180 -4.88 -5.46 1.33
CA ILE A 180 -5.96 -4.86 0.54
C ILE A 180 -5.69 -5.04 -0.95
N TRP A 181 -6.71 -5.45 -1.70
CA TRP A 181 -6.83 -5.21 -3.12
C TRP A 181 -7.73 -3.99 -3.34
N PHE A 182 -7.19 -2.89 -3.89
CA PHE A 182 -8.01 -1.72 -4.25
C PHE A 182 -8.86 -2.05 -5.48
N PRO A 183 -10.20 -2.06 -5.40
CA PRO A 183 -11.05 -2.42 -6.54
C PRO A 183 -10.82 -1.52 -7.74
N TYR A 184 -10.44 -2.13 -8.88
CA TYR A 184 -10.05 -1.41 -10.10
C TYR A 184 -11.15 -0.49 -10.60
N ARG A 185 -10.79 0.73 -10.98
CA ARG A 185 -11.69 1.83 -11.39
C ARG A 185 -12.70 2.31 -10.34
N LYS A 186 -12.80 1.61 -9.21
CA LYS A 186 -13.66 2.02 -8.10
C LYS A 186 -12.87 2.77 -7.04
N MET A 187 -11.66 2.27 -6.72
CA MET A 187 -10.78 2.81 -5.70
C MET A 187 -9.30 2.76 -6.07
N GLY A 188 -8.88 2.01 -7.07
CA GLY A 188 -7.49 1.89 -7.45
C GLY A 188 -7.34 1.75 -8.95
N MET A 189 -6.53 2.63 -9.53
CA MET A 189 -5.98 2.52 -10.88
C MET A 189 -4.47 2.70 -10.82
N SER A 190 -3.99 3.53 -9.87
CA SER A 190 -2.58 3.77 -9.63
C SER A 190 -2.38 4.23 -8.19
N ALA A 191 -2.37 3.28 -7.25
CA ALA A 191 -2.07 3.58 -5.84
C ALA A 191 -0.62 4.07 -5.70
N THR A 192 -0.43 5.14 -4.93
CA THR A 192 0.86 5.79 -4.74
C THR A 192 1.28 5.73 -3.27
N ASP A 193 1.58 6.86 -2.66
CA ASP A 193 2.10 6.89 -1.29
C ASP A 193 1.12 6.32 -0.26
N VAL A 194 1.65 5.84 0.86
CA VAL A 194 0.88 5.36 2.00
C VAL A 194 1.41 5.99 3.28
N LEU A 195 0.53 6.66 4.00
CA LEU A 195 0.86 7.41 5.21
C LEU A 195 -0.13 7.07 6.33
N TRP A 196 0.35 6.57 7.48
CA TRP A 196 -0.51 6.31 8.63
C TRP A 196 -0.90 7.59 9.34
N ASN A 197 -2.17 7.69 9.74
CA ASN A 197 -2.65 8.78 10.57
C ASN A 197 -2.18 8.60 12.02
N THR A 198 -1.09 9.26 12.34
CA THR A 198 -0.48 9.30 13.67
C THR A 198 -0.72 10.65 14.38
N THR A 199 -1.69 11.44 13.92
CA THR A 199 -1.91 12.81 14.36
C THR A 199 -2.61 12.93 15.72
N LYS A 200 -3.03 11.79 16.30
CA LYS A 200 -3.71 11.72 17.62
C LYS A 200 -4.97 12.59 17.66
N GLY A 201 -5.82 12.41 16.67
CA GLY A 201 -7.11 13.09 16.53
C GLY A 201 -7.06 14.47 15.89
N LYS A 202 -5.90 15.01 15.54
CA LYS A 202 -5.81 16.31 14.87
C LYS A 202 -6.36 16.30 13.45
N PHE A 203 -6.31 15.12 12.78
CA PHE A 203 -6.87 14.92 11.44
C PHE A 203 -8.13 14.02 11.45
N GLY A 204 -9.02 14.28 12.41
CA GLY A 204 -10.32 13.61 12.51
C GLY A 204 -10.30 12.26 13.21
N PRO A 205 -11.39 11.48 13.10
CA PRO A 205 -11.63 10.27 13.91
C PRO A 205 -11.01 9.01 13.34
N PHE A 206 -9.94 9.09 12.55
CA PHE A 206 -9.36 7.99 11.80
C PHE A 206 -7.90 7.71 12.18
N ASP A 207 -7.56 7.90 13.45
CA ASP A 207 -6.23 7.54 13.96
C ASP A 207 -5.94 6.05 13.69
N ASP A 208 -4.65 5.74 13.48
CA ASP A 208 -4.13 4.40 13.16
C ASP A 208 -4.62 3.81 11.84
N GLN A 209 -5.28 4.60 10.99
CA GLN A 209 -5.64 4.20 9.65
C GLN A 209 -4.68 4.80 8.63
N ALA A 210 -4.47 4.08 7.54
CA ALA A 210 -3.61 4.58 6.46
C ALA A 210 -4.41 5.49 5.51
N ILE A 211 -3.77 6.57 5.08
CA ILE A 211 -4.19 7.36 3.92
C ILE A 211 -3.33 6.93 2.74
N VAL A 212 -3.96 6.59 1.63
CA VAL A 212 -3.30 6.14 0.41
C VAL A 212 -3.63 7.10 -0.72
N GLY A 213 -2.59 7.59 -1.39
CA GLY A 213 -2.74 8.40 -2.59
C GLY A 213 -3.16 7.55 -3.79
N GLU A 214 -3.99 8.12 -4.65
CA GLU A 214 -4.37 7.52 -5.92
C GLU A 214 -4.12 8.53 -7.04
N PHE A 215 -3.23 8.16 -7.96
CA PHE A 215 -2.76 9.07 -9.00
C PHE A 215 -3.81 9.31 -10.08
N THR A 216 -4.31 8.25 -10.72
CA THR A 216 -5.17 8.37 -11.91
C THR A 216 -6.50 9.03 -11.59
N MET A 217 -7.07 8.73 -10.45
CA MET A 217 -8.37 9.27 -10.03
C MET A 217 -8.27 10.59 -9.26
N SER A 218 -7.07 11.11 -9.00
CA SER A 218 -6.81 12.35 -8.23
C SER A 218 -7.56 12.37 -6.90
N MET A 219 -7.35 11.32 -6.10
CA MET A 219 -8.09 11.13 -4.85
C MET A 219 -7.23 10.52 -3.75
N LEU A 220 -7.75 10.56 -2.54
CA LEU A 220 -7.22 9.84 -1.40
C LEU A 220 -8.16 8.71 -1.01
N LEU A 221 -7.56 7.60 -0.61
CA LEU A 221 -8.24 6.47 0.00
C LEU A 221 -7.90 6.42 1.49
N ARG A 222 -8.79 5.89 2.29
CA ARG A 222 -8.54 5.55 3.68
C ARG A 222 -8.61 4.04 3.85
N VAL A 223 -7.68 3.48 4.60
CA VAL A 223 -7.57 2.04 4.84
C VAL A 223 -7.57 1.77 6.33
N TYR A 224 -8.49 0.95 6.77
CA TYR A 224 -8.50 0.32 8.08
C TYR A 224 -7.96 -1.10 7.96
N LEU A 225 -7.01 -1.47 8.80
CA LEU A 225 -6.46 -2.81 8.88
C LEU A 225 -6.75 -3.45 10.25
N GLU A 226 -6.91 -4.75 10.24
CA GLU A 226 -6.88 -5.61 11.43
C GLU A 226 -5.92 -6.75 11.19
N GLU A 227 -5.26 -7.19 12.22
CA GLU A 227 -4.37 -8.35 12.21
C GLU A 227 -5.09 -9.56 12.81
N ILE A 228 -5.07 -10.68 12.09
CA ILE A 228 -5.61 -11.97 12.56
C ILE A 228 -4.53 -13.02 12.30
N ASP A 229 -4.02 -13.63 13.35
CA ASP A 229 -3.00 -14.67 13.30
C ASP A 229 -1.74 -14.27 12.50
N GLY A 230 -1.29 -13.03 12.63
CA GLY A 230 -0.12 -12.49 11.94
C GLY A 230 -0.36 -12.05 10.50
N ILE A 231 -1.62 -12.08 10.03
CA ILE A 231 -2.01 -11.68 8.68
C ILE A 231 -2.86 -10.42 8.75
N TYR A 232 -2.46 -9.39 8.03
CA TYR A 232 -3.24 -8.17 7.89
C TYR A 232 -4.32 -8.33 6.81
N GLN A 233 -5.52 -7.90 7.16
CA GLN A 233 -6.66 -7.72 6.27
C GLN A 233 -7.41 -6.45 6.67
N GLY A 234 -8.40 -6.00 5.90
CA GLY A 234 -9.15 -4.82 6.30
C GLY A 234 -10.11 -4.30 5.26
N ALA A 235 -10.42 -3.01 5.36
CA ALA A 235 -11.35 -2.32 4.47
C ALA A 235 -10.74 -1.03 3.93
N CYS A 236 -11.05 -0.72 2.68
CA CYS A 236 -10.70 0.56 2.05
C CYS A 236 -11.95 1.39 1.76
N PHE A 237 -11.82 2.69 1.89
CA PHE A 237 -12.89 3.67 1.72
C PHE A 237 -12.39 4.80 0.81
N ARG A 238 -13.26 5.37 -0.03
CA ARG A 238 -13.00 6.67 -0.63
C ARG A 238 -12.96 7.70 0.48
N PHE A 239 -11.96 8.57 0.45
CA PHE A 239 -11.76 9.51 1.54
C PHE A 239 -11.89 10.96 1.08
N PHE A 240 -11.14 11.36 0.05
CA PHE A 240 -11.19 12.71 -0.50
C PHE A 240 -11.02 12.66 -2.02
N GLU A 241 -11.86 13.37 -2.76
CA GLU A 241 -11.87 13.39 -4.22
C GLU A 241 -11.78 14.82 -4.74
N GLY A 242 -11.35 14.98 -5.99
CA GLY A 242 -11.33 16.27 -6.66
C GLY A 242 -10.04 17.06 -6.47
N LEU A 243 -8.94 16.39 -6.10
CA LEU A 243 -7.61 16.99 -6.09
C LEU A 243 -7.21 17.48 -7.49
N GLN A 244 -6.35 18.47 -7.54
CA GLN A 244 -6.06 19.19 -8.79
C GLN A 244 -5.27 18.37 -9.82
N CYS A 245 -4.55 17.34 -9.40
CA CYS A 245 -3.94 16.35 -10.29
C CYS A 245 -3.62 15.04 -9.54
N GLY A 246 -2.79 14.18 -10.12
CA GLY A 246 -2.49 12.86 -9.57
C GLY A 246 -1.70 12.93 -8.27
N VAL A 247 -2.19 12.28 -7.23
CA VAL A 247 -1.50 12.21 -5.93
C VAL A 247 -0.23 11.39 -6.06
N LEU A 248 0.88 11.91 -5.52
CA LEU A 248 2.18 11.25 -5.59
C LEU A 248 2.80 11.01 -4.22
N ARG A 249 2.76 12.02 -3.32
CA ARG A 249 3.37 11.95 -2.00
C ARG A 249 2.47 12.59 -0.95
N LEU A 250 2.58 12.06 0.26
CA LEU A 250 1.83 12.48 1.43
C LEU A 250 2.77 12.78 2.59
N ALA A 251 2.47 13.81 3.36
CA ALA A 251 3.21 14.12 4.58
C ALA A 251 2.29 14.81 5.60
N TRP A 252 2.53 14.59 6.88
CA TRP A 252 1.94 15.39 7.94
C TRP A 252 2.78 16.63 8.18
N ASP A 253 2.14 17.77 8.33
CA ASP A 253 2.83 18.94 8.88
C ASP A 253 2.84 18.89 10.43
N ASN A 254 3.51 19.86 11.05
CA ASN A 254 3.62 19.94 12.52
C ASN A 254 2.27 20.21 13.23
N GLU A 255 1.29 20.70 12.50
CA GLU A 255 -0.05 21.02 13.01
C GLU A 255 -0.97 19.79 12.93
N GLY A 256 -0.57 18.78 12.14
CA GLY A 256 -1.32 17.55 11.89
C GLY A 256 -2.23 17.66 10.67
N ASP A 257 -2.01 18.63 9.80
CA ASP A 257 -2.66 18.74 8.52
C ASP A 257 -1.95 17.86 7.48
N LEU A 258 -2.70 17.36 6.50
CA LEU A 258 -2.17 16.51 5.45
C LEU A 258 -1.70 17.36 4.26
N ILE A 259 -0.42 17.26 3.94
CA ILE A 259 0.17 17.84 2.73
C ILE A 259 0.15 16.79 1.64
N VAL A 260 -0.43 17.14 0.49
CA VAL A 260 -0.57 16.30 -0.69
C VAL A 260 0.28 16.86 -1.81
N GLY A 261 1.30 16.14 -2.20
CA GLY A 261 2.14 16.46 -3.35
C GLY A 261 1.63 15.75 -4.61
N GLU A 262 1.49 16.49 -5.72
CA GLU A 262 0.74 16.07 -6.88
C GLU A 262 1.50 16.29 -8.18
N SER A 263 1.21 15.46 -9.19
CA SER A 263 1.79 15.57 -10.53
C SER A 263 0.94 14.87 -11.58
N ASN A 264 1.01 15.31 -12.83
CA ASN A 264 0.54 14.60 -14.02
C ASN A 264 1.70 14.06 -14.86
N ARG A 265 2.90 13.99 -14.30
CA ARG A 265 4.05 13.43 -15.00
C ARG A 265 3.98 11.91 -15.04
N GLY A 266 4.00 11.36 -16.23
CA GLY A 266 3.95 9.91 -16.47
C GLY A 266 2.73 9.54 -17.29
N TRP A 267 1.54 9.67 -16.71
CA TRP A 267 0.26 9.50 -17.39
C TRP A 267 -0.77 10.48 -16.82
N ASN A 268 -1.90 10.63 -17.48
CA ASN A 268 -2.92 11.60 -17.08
C ASN A 268 -3.71 11.12 -15.84
N SER A 269 -4.08 12.08 -15.01
CA SER A 269 -5.06 11.92 -13.94
C SER A 269 -6.38 12.62 -14.29
N LEU A 270 -7.40 12.44 -13.46
CA LEU A 270 -8.69 13.14 -13.60
C LEU A 270 -8.55 14.65 -13.37
N GLY A 271 -7.65 15.06 -12.47
CA GLY A 271 -7.32 16.47 -12.30
C GLY A 271 -6.57 17.02 -13.50
N ASN A 272 -6.76 18.31 -13.79
CA ASN A 272 -6.30 18.94 -15.03
C ASN A 272 -5.04 19.80 -14.89
N ARG A 273 -4.44 19.87 -13.69
CA ARG A 273 -3.18 20.57 -13.46
C ARG A 273 -1.99 19.68 -13.79
N SER A 274 -0.86 20.29 -14.16
CA SER A 274 0.38 19.54 -14.43
C SER A 274 1.11 19.10 -13.18
N TYR A 275 0.96 19.85 -12.10
CA TYR A 275 1.53 19.61 -10.78
C TYR A 275 0.76 20.43 -9.74
N GLY A 276 0.90 20.07 -8.49
CA GLY A 276 0.29 20.78 -7.38
C GLY A 276 0.82 20.37 -6.02
N MET A 277 0.43 21.15 -5.06
CA MET A 277 0.56 20.83 -3.64
C MET A 277 -0.68 21.39 -2.93
N GLU A 278 -1.41 20.52 -2.28
CA GLU A 278 -2.61 20.89 -1.51
C GLU A 278 -2.43 20.54 -0.04
N LYS A 279 -3.06 21.32 0.81
CA LYS A 279 -3.10 21.10 2.26
C LYS A 279 -4.54 20.81 2.65
N LEU A 280 -4.78 19.68 3.30
CA LEU A 280 -6.06 19.28 3.84
C LEU A 280 -6.05 19.45 5.36
N THR A 281 -6.95 20.28 5.85
CA THR A 281 -7.13 20.56 7.28
C THR A 281 -8.48 20.01 7.73
N TRP A 282 -8.51 19.33 8.88
CA TRP A 282 -9.77 18.89 9.46
C TRP A 282 -10.57 20.07 10.01
N THR A 283 -11.83 20.17 9.61
CA THR A 283 -12.72 21.27 10.01
C THR A 283 -13.15 21.22 11.47
N GLY A 284 -12.90 20.12 12.18
CA GLY A 284 -13.42 19.88 13.53
C GLY A 284 -14.83 19.27 13.56
N GLU A 285 -15.50 19.20 12.41
CA GLU A 285 -16.83 18.59 12.31
C GLU A 285 -16.74 17.08 12.13
N MET A 286 -17.39 16.33 13.02
CA MET A 286 -17.41 14.87 12.95
C MET A 286 -18.29 14.41 11.79
N PRO A 287 -17.73 13.78 10.73
CA PRO A 287 -18.55 13.24 9.64
C PRO A 287 -19.31 12.00 10.10
N PHE A 288 -20.43 11.70 9.47
CA PHE A 288 -21.08 10.40 9.62
C PHE A 288 -20.52 9.44 8.56
N GLU A 289 -19.61 8.54 8.99
CA GLU A 289 -18.86 7.65 8.11
C GLU A 289 -18.77 6.24 8.69
N MET A 290 -18.57 5.25 7.82
CA MET A 290 -18.08 3.94 8.25
C MET A 290 -16.63 4.12 8.72
N GLN A 291 -16.41 4.00 10.03
CA GLN A 291 -15.07 4.19 10.61
C GLN A 291 -14.16 2.98 10.33
N ARG A 292 -14.72 1.77 10.48
CA ARG A 292 -13.99 0.51 10.28
C ARG A 292 -14.95 -0.64 9.97
N ILE A 293 -14.41 -1.69 9.36
CA ILE A 293 -15.10 -2.95 9.15
C ILE A 293 -14.18 -4.06 9.67
N ASN A 294 -14.66 -4.83 10.63
CA ASN A 294 -13.95 -6.00 11.16
C ASN A 294 -14.61 -7.28 10.65
N ALA A 295 -13.81 -8.32 10.42
CA ALA A 295 -14.33 -9.64 10.16
C ALA A 295 -14.91 -10.25 11.42
N LEU A 296 -16.01 -10.99 11.29
CA LEU A 296 -16.59 -11.86 12.29
C LEU A 296 -16.57 -13.29 11.74
N HIS A 297 -16.73 -14.28 12.59
CA HIS A 297 -16.78 -15.68 12.17
C HIS A 297 -17.85 -15.95 11.08
N ASP A 298 -18.96 -15.23 11.13
CA ASP A 298 -20.13 -15.42 10.26
C ASP A 298 -20.61 -14.11 9.61
N GLY A 299 -19.73 -13.14 9.44
CA GLY A 299 -20.11 -11.84 8.84
C GLY A 299 -19.11 -10.74 9.08
N PHE A 300 -19.63 -9.52 9.25
CA PHE A 300 -18.82 -8.31 9.40
C PHE A 300 -19.41 -7.40 10.46
N ARG A 301 -18.56 -6.75 11.26
CA ARG A 301 -18.94 -5.64 12.12
C ARG A 301 -18.57 -4.33 11.44
N ILE A 302 -19.56 -3.49 11.17
CA ILE A 302 -19.39 -2.14 10.63
C ILE A 302 -19.52 -1.15 11.78
N SER A 303 -18.48 -0.39 12.06
CA SER A 303 -18.50 0.68 13.07
C SER A 303 -18.57 2.05 12.41
N PHE A 304 -19.31 2.96 13.01
CA PHE A 304 -19.53 4.33 12.53
C PHE A 304 -18.87 5.36 13.42
N THR A 305 -18.51 6.50 12.88
CA THR A 305 -17.96 7.65 13.63
C THR A 305 -18.97 8.26 14.60
N GLN A 306 -20.26 8.17 14.26
CA GLN A 306 -21.39 8.69 15.05
C GLN A 306 -22.51 7.65 15.16
N PRO A 307 -23.40 7.75 16.16
CA PRO A 307 -24.52 6.83 16.27
C PRO A 307 -25.53 7.04 15.12
N LEU A 308 -26.09 5.95 14.63
CA LEU A 308 -27.26 5.98 13.75
C LEU A 308 -28.44 6.66 14.44
N SER A 309 -29.21 7.47 13.68
CA SER A 309 -30.42 8.13 14.20
C SER A 309 -31.36 7.12 14.85
N LYS A 310 -32.02 7.54 15.93
CA LYS A 310 -33.03 6.72 16.65
C LYS A 310 -34.17 6.29 15.75
N SER A 311 -34.50 7.07 14.72
CA SER A 311 -35.54 6.76 13.73
C SER A 311 -35.07 5.79 12.64
N THR A 312 -33.77 5.54 12.53
CA THR A 312 -33.23 4.64 11.49
C THR A 312 -33.48 3.18 11.90
N SER A 313 -34.16 2.43 11.03
CA SER A 313 -34.29 0.98 11.10
C SER A 313 -33.49 0.37 9.95
N ILE A 314 -32.59 -0.54 10.26
CA ILE A 314 -31.78 -1.26 9.27
C ILE A 314 -32.23 -2.72 9.23
N THR A 315 -32.47 -3.20 8.04
CA THR A 315 -32.85 -4.60 7.76
C THR A 315 -31.91 -5.19 6.72
N PRO A 316 -31.87 -6.52 6.52
CA PRO A 316 -31.05 -7.16 5.50
C PRO A 316 -31.18 -6.55 4.10
N ASN A 317 -32.37 -6.03 3.74
CA ASN A 317 -32.60 -5.42 2.42
C ASN A 317 -31.85 -4.09 2.20
N HIS A 318 -31.36 -3.45 3.25
CA HIS A 318 -30.60 -2.20 3.15
C HIS A 318 -29.09 -2.42 2.92
N VAL A 319 -28.62 -3.67 3.02
CA VAL A 319 -27.20 -4.00 2.86
C VAL A 319 -27.04 -4.97 1.70
N LYS A 320 -26.05 -4.71 0.85
CA LYS A 320 -25.68 -5.59 -0.25
C LYS A 320 -24.22 -5.94 -0.15
N ILE A 321 -23.90 -7.22 -0.17
CA ILE A 321 -22.54 -7.71 -0.16
C ILE A 321 -22.32 -8.58 -1.39
N GLN A 322 -21.25 -8.29 -2.13
CA GLN A 322 -20.81 -9.09 -3.26
C GLN A 322 -19.40 -9.60 -2.99
N SER A 323 -19.20 -10.90 -3.12
CA SER A 323 -17.89 -11.50 -3.12
C SER A 323 -17.36 -11.67 -4.54
N TYR A 324 -16.06 -11.57 -4.72
CA TYR A 324 -15.34 -11.86 -5.94
C TYR A 324 -13.87 -12.13 -5.65
N THR A 325 -13.15 -12.60 -6.64
CA THR A 325 -11.70 -12.73 -6.62
C THR A 325 -11.12 -12.28 -7.97
N TYR A 326 -9.81 -12.42 -8.11
CA TYR A 326 -9.10 -12.08 -9.33
C TYR A 326 -8.36 -13.28 -9.91
N GLN A 327 -8.05 -13.24 -11.19
CA GLN A 327 -7.20 -14.20 -11.83
C GLN A 327 -5.72 -13.84 -11.65
N TYR A 328 -4.91 -14.84 -11.29
CA TYR A 328 -3.45 -14.74 -11.22
C TYR A 328 -2.84 -15.20 -12.53
N HIS A 329 -2.25 -14.30 -13.31
CA HIS A 329 -1.69 -14.61 -14.62
C HIS A 329 -0.68 -13.54 -15.09
N ALA A 330 0.14 -13.91 -16.07
CA ALA A 330 1.16 -13.04 -16.64
C ALA A 330 0.62 -11.85 -17.48
N SER A 331 -0.66 -11.84 -17.81
CA SER A 331 -1.28 -10.72 -18.53
C SER A 331 -1.51 -9.52 -17.62
N TYR A 332 -1.77 -8.37 -18.22
CA TYR A 332 -1.97 -7.11 -17.50
C TYR A 332 -3.34 -7.06 -16.83
N GLY A 333 -3.36 -6.92 -15.50
CA GLY A 333 -4.58 -6.78 -14.71
C GLY A 333 -5.51 -7.99 -14.77
N SER A 334 -6.61 -7.94 -14.06
CA SER A 334 -7.68 -8.94 -14.13
C SER A 334 -9.02 -8.30 -13.84
N ASP A 335 -10.05 -8.78 -14.52
CA ASP A 335 -11.42 -8.52 -14.12
C ASP A 335 -11.75 -9.25 -12.82
N GLU A 336 -12.75 -8.74 -12.11
CA GLU A 336 -13.36 -9.42 -10.97
C GLU A 336 -14.04 -10.71 -11.45
N ILE A 337 -13.60 -11.87 -10.99
CA ILE A 337 -14.12 -13.20 -11.35
C ILE A 337 -14.85 -13.86 -10.17
N LEU A 338 -15.59 -14.93 -10.42
CA LEU A 338 -16.35 -15.69 -9.41
C LEU A 338 -17.27 -14.80 -8.57
N LYS A 339 -17.89 -13.80 -9.20
CA LYS A 339 -18.81 -12.88 -8.52
C LYS A 339 -20.05 -13.60 -8.01
N SER A 340 -20.37 -13.38 -6.74
CA SER A 340 -21.62 -13.84 -6.14
C SER A 340 -22.18 -12.81 -5.17
N ASN A 341 -23.50 -12.65 -5.16
CA ASN A 341 -24.17 -11.88 -4.13
C ASN A 341 -24.32 -12.77 -2.89
N LEU A 342 -23.91 -12.27 -1.75
CA LEU A 342 -24.01 -12.99 -0.49
C LEU A 342 -25.38 -12.74 0.15
N GLU A 343 -25.97 -13.80 0.69
CA GLU A 343 -27.24 -13.73 1.41
C GLU A 343 -26.98 -13.19 2.83
N ILE A 344 -27.62 -12.08 3.17
CA ILE A 344 -27.58 -11.50 4.50
C ILE A 344 -28.70 -12.11 5.32
N THR A 345 -28.35 -12.82 6.36
CA THR A 345 -29.32 -13.55 7.19
C THR A 345 -29.85 -12.72 8.35
N ASP A 346 -29.04 -11.84 8.89
CA ASP A 346 -29.42 -10.99 10.02
C ASP A 346 -28.57 -9.72 10.10
N ILE A 347 -29.12 -8.69 10.76
CA ILE A 347 -28.42 -7.45 11.12
C ILE A 347 -28.72 -7.13 12.57
N VAL A 348 -27.67 -7.09 13.41
CA VAL A 348 -27.74 -6.75 14.81
C VAL A 348 -27.15 -5.36 15.05
N LEU A 349 -27.98 -4.39 15.39
CA LEU A 349 -27.54 -3.06 15.76
C LEU A 349 -27.12 -3.01 17.22
N ALA A 350 -25.93 -2.50 17.51
CA ALA A 350 -25.45 -2.31 18.86
C ALA A 350 -26.33 -1.31 19.65
N HIS A 351 -26.36 -1.44 20.98
CA HIS A 351 -27.18 -0.60 21.86
C HIS A 351 -26.84 0.90 21.74
N ASP A 352 -25.55 1.24 21.60
CA ASP A 352 -25.06 2.60 21.40
C ASP A 352 -25.29 3.13 19.97
N ARG A 353 -25.79 2.26 19.09
CA ARG A 353 -26.08 2.53 17.66
C ARG A 353 -24.85 2.97 16.84
N LYS A 354 -23.65 2.74 17.34
CA LYS A 354 -22.38 3.06 16.65
C LYS A 354 -21.80 1.91 15.84
N SER A 355 -22.38 0.72 15.95
CA SER A 355 -21.98 -0.41 15.10
C SER A 355 -23.14 -1.33 14.80
N LEU A 356 -23.00 -2.08 13.71
CA LEU A 356 -23.91 -3.14 13.35
C LEU A 356 -23.12 -4.38 12.90
N ASP A 357 -23.61 -5.55 13.33
CA ASP A 357 -23.12 -6.82 12.86
C ASP A 357 -24.02 -7.30 11.70
N VAL A 358 -23.41 -7.55 10.56
CA VAL A 358 -24.04 -8.08 9.37
C VAL A 358 -23.71 -9.56 9.28
N ARG A 359 -24.71 -10.45 9.47
CA ARG A 359 -24.55 -11.89 9.37
C ARG A 359 -24.72 -12.36 7.94
N VAL A 360 -23.81 -13.19 7.46
CA VAL A 360 -23.73 -13.62 6.07
C VAL A 360 -23.72 -15.13 5.97
N LYS A 361 -24.61 -15.70 5.15
CA LYS A 361 -24.70 -17.14 4.95
C LYS A 361 -23.52 -17.68 4.17
N GLY A 362 -22.88 -18.70 4.72
CA GLY A 362 -21.82 -19.44 4.02
C GLY A 362 -20.52 -18.66 3.82
N LEU A 363 -20.28 -17.61 4.59
CA LEU A 363 -18.97 -16.98 4.69
C LEU A 363 -17.99 -18.02 5.27
N ARG A 364 -16.85 -18.26 4.59
CA ARG A 364 -15.85 -19.26 4.97
C ARG A 364 -14.47 -18.62 5.01
#